data_a987f694807f7fcbfc5785b12b3d7e25
#
_entry.id   a987f694807f7fcbfc5785b12b3d7e25
#
_cell.length_a   1.000
_cell.length_b   1.000
_cell.length_c   1.000
_cell.angle_alpha   90.00
_cell.angle_beta   90.00
_cell.angle_gamma   90.00
#
_symmetry.space_group_name_H-M   'P 1'
#
loop_
_entity.id
_entity.type
_entity.pdbx_description
1 polymer ?
#
loop_
_entity_poly.entity_id
_entity_poly.type
_entity_poly.pdbx_seq_one_letter_code
_entity_poly.pdbx_strand_id
1 'polypeptide(L)'
;MRNHGFVKVQREAFKEALQVIKPSLSKQVGDLQKKLMVTPDTVHLKIEERTNGNIFSYTFIVMPEPYNCPVKEEITPFQTAETPKDKEEMRKSSGHTFQSTEKNVIKGAQTETVTTNLSNAYASDLLPSKDSKDLTKCFLLQVVNILLNYIKKTFDVKSKILDFHHPHQLLEGLDGLDLELSDHPESLEQLLVDCTDTLKYGVKTGHPRFFNQLSSGLDVVGLAGEWLTATANTNMFTYEIAPVFTVMETILLKKMYEIIGWRETEADGIFAPGGSISNLYGILVARYKQYPEIKRQGMTALPCIVLFVSEQGHYSVKKAAAILGIGTDNVIEVKCDERGKMIPAELEKNILQAKTKGQTPFCVTATAGTTVFGAFDPLHAIADICETHRLWMHVDAAWGGGLLLSRNHAHKLSGIERANSVTWNPHKLMGVPLQCSAILIREKGLLEACNQMRAGYLFQPDKPYNVDFDTGDKTIQCGRHVDIFKLWLMWKAKGTRGFEAQINRYMELATYFYKILKKKDNFKLVFDAEPEFTNVCFWYFPPRLKRIPKGFERDQELQKIAPKIKAQMVEEGTAMISFQPCGDKVNFFRMVFSNPATRQADVDYLIDEIERLGKDL
;
A
#
# COMPACT_ATOMS: atom_id res chain seq x y z
N MET A 1 -2.00 20.82 26.70
CA MET A 1 -2.99 20.31 25.71
C MET A 1 -3.23 21.40 24.69
N ARG A 2 -3.00 21.16 23.41
CA ARG A 2 -3.27 22.13 22.35
C ARG A 2 -4.70 21.92 21.88
N ASN A 3 -5.58 22.89 22.10
CA ASN A 3 -6.91 22.89 21.48
C ASN A 3 -6.81 23.57 20.12
N HIS A 4 -6.92 22.80 19.04
CA HIS A 4 -7.10 23.32 17.70
C HIS A 4 -8.59 23.33 17.36
N GLY A 5 -9.20 24.49 17.29
CA GLY A 5 -10.59 24.66 16.87
C GLY A 5 -10.67 25.38 15.53
N PHE A 6 -11.41 24.84 14.58
CA PHE A 6 -11.81 25.55 13.36
C PHE A 6 -13.24 26.03 13.52
N VAL A 7 -13.46 27.35 13.39
CA VAL A 7 -14.81 27.94 13.46
C VAL A 7 -15.14 28.53 12.10
N LYS A 8 -16.22 28.05 11.50
CA LYS A 8 -16.80 28.62 10.28
C LYS A 8 -17.72 29.78 10.72
N VAL A 9 -17.40 31.00 10.26
CA VAL A 9 -18.10 32.22 10.71
C VAL A 9 -18.75 32.90 9.50
N GLN A 10 -20.06 33.06 9.50
CA GLN A 10 -20.75 33.91 8.53
C GLN A 10 -20.51 35.41 8.83
N ARG A 11 -20.71 36.28 7.85
CA ARG A 11 -20.33 37.71 7.88
C ARG A 11 -20.81 38.48 9.13
N GLU A 12 -21.96 38.14 9.67
CA GLU A 12 -22.50 38.75 10.89
C GLU A 12 -21.83 38.21 12.17
N ALA A 13 -21.61 36.90 12.26
CA ALA A 13 -20.89 36.29 13.37
C ALA A 13 -19.39 36.70 13.38
N PHE A 14 -18.82 37.07 12.23
CA PHE A 14 -17.48 37.63 12.14
C PHE A 14 -17.39 39.03 12.77
N LYS A 15 -18.44 39.85 12.65
CA LYS A 15 -18.52 41.14 13.32
C LYS A 15 -18.62 41.00 14.85
N GLU A 16 -19.34 40.01 15.33
CA GLU A 16 -19.44 39.72 16.77
C GLU A 16 -18.12 39.16 17.33
N ALA A 17 -17.45 38.26 16.59
CA ALA A 17 -16.13 37.77 16.98
C ALA A 17 -15.06 38.86 17.04
N LEU A 18 -15.13 39.88 16.15
CA LEU A 18 -14.24 41.03 16.17
C LEU A 18 -14.45 41.94 17.40
N GLN A 19 -15.64 41.97 18.01
CA GLN A 19 -15.90 42.74 19.23
C GLN A 19 -15.30 42.10 20.49
N VAL A 20 -15.05 40.81 20.46
CA VAL A 20 -14.43 40.04 21.57
C VAL A 20 -12.89 40.09 21.52
N ILE A 21 -12.32 40.39 20.35
CA ILE A 21 -10.87 40.51 20.13
C ILE A 21 -10.42 41.94 20.57
N LYS A 22 -9.31 42.01 21.33
CA LYS A 22 -8.76 43.27 21.82
C LYS A 22 -8.69 44.33 20.70
N PRO A 23 -8.99 45.62 20.98
CA PRO A 23 -9.11 46.71 19.99
C PRO A 23 -7.91 46.89 19.04
N SER A 24 -6.69 46.55 19.49
CA SER A 24 -5.47 46.59 18.67
C SER A 24 -5.42 45.55 17.56
N LEU A 25 -6.10 44.41 17.71
CA LEU A 25 -6.16 43.32 16.71
C LEU A 25 -7.28 43.56 15.68
N SER A 26 -8.39 44.17 16.10
CA SER A 26 -9.52 44.49 15.19
C SER A 26 -9.11 45.43 14.07
N LYS A 27 -8.20 46.38 14.35
CA LYS A 27 -7.67 47.32 13.35
C LYS A 27 -6.79 46.63 12.31
N GLN A 28 -5.93 45.66 12.74
CA GLN A 28 -5.07 44.90 11.82
C GLN A 28 -5.87 43.99 10.89
N VAL A 29 -6.95 43.38 11.37
CA VAL A 29 -7.85 42.55 10.56
C VAL A 29 -8.64 43.39 9.55
N GLY A 30 -9.10 44.57 9.94
CA GLY A 30 -9.78 45.52 9.04
C GLY A 30 -8.86 46.06 7.93
N ASP A 31 -7.59 46.29 8.23
CA ASP A 31 -6.58 46.69 7.25
C ASP A 31 -6.17 45.55 6.31
N LEU A 32 -6.16 44.30 6.78
CA LEU A 32 -5.94 43.12 5.95
C LEU A 32 -7.08 42.86 4.96
N GLN A 33 -8.33 43.03 5.39
CA GLN A 33 -9.51 42.94 4.51
C GLN A 33 -9.49 43.96 3.39
N LYS A 34 -9.07 45.21 3.69
CA LYS A 34 -8.92 46.27 2.67
C LYS A 34 -7.79 46.01 1.68
N LYS A 35 -6.68 45.39 2.13
CA LYS A 35 -5.53 45.08 1.28
C LYS A 35 -5.75 43.88 0.35
N LEU A 36 -6.59 42.92 0.73
CA LEU A 36 -6.76 41.66 -0.02
C LEU A 36 -7.85 41.73 -1.10
N MET A 37 -8.65 42.84 -1.19
CA MET A 37 -9.77 42.96 -2.14
C MET A 37 -10.68 41.72 -2.21
N VAL A 38 -10.84 41.00 -1.09
CA VAL A 38 -11.61 39.76 -1.04
C VAL A 38 -13.02 40.13 -0.60
N THR A 39 -14.00 39.76 -1.40
CA THR A 39 -15.41 39.69 -1.01
C THR A 39 -15.78 38.22 -0.79
N PRO A 40 -15.37 37.57 0.30
CA PRO A 40 -15.76 36.18 0.54
C PRO A 40 -16.97 36.17 1.45
N ASP A 41 -17.91 35.30 1.13
CA ASP A 41 -19.04 34.98 2.00
C ASP A 41 -18.64 34.15 3.22
N THR A 42 -17.42 33.64 3.26
CA THR A 42 -16.91 32.80 4.38
C THR A 42 -15.42 33.03 4.67
N VAL A 43 -15.09 33.26 5.95
CA VAL A 43 -13.71 33.36 6.46
C VAL A 43 -13.49 32.22 7.46
N HIS A 44 -12.42 31.45 7.31
CA HIS A 44 -12.01 30.43 8.29
C HIS A 44 -11.01 31.05 9.27
N LEU A 45 -11.33 31.01 10.56
CA LEU A 45 -10.50 31.51 11.63
C LEU A 45 -9.83 30.35 12.34
N LYS A 46 -8.49 30.26 12.32
CA LYS A 46 -7.72 29.33 13.11
C LYS A 46 -7.17 30.10 14.33
N ILE A 47 -7.62 29.72 15.52
CA ILE A 47 -7.10 30.26 16.78
C ILE A 47 -6.15 29.25 17.37
N GLU A 48 -4.85 29.57 17.45
CA GLU A 48 -3.85 28.80 18.19
C GLU A 48 -3.52 29.50 19.49
N GLU A 49 -3.91 28.91 20.61
CA GLU A 49 -3.51 29.36 21.93
C GLU A 49 -2.20 28.67 22.31
N ARG A 50 -1.10 29.44 22.38
CA ARG A 50 0.18 28.97 22.94
C ARG A 50 0.33 29.46 24.36
N THR A 51 0.17 28.58 25.33
CA THR A 51 0.52 28.83 26.72
C THR A 51 2.03 28.71 26.93
N ASN A 52 2.76 29.77 26.60
CA ASN A 52 4.08 30.06 27.16
C ASN A 52 4.06 31.56 27.50
N GLY A 53 3.73 31.85 28.74
CA GLY A 53 3.91 33.17 29.33
C GLY A 53 3.37 34.37 28.48
N ASN A 54 2.07 34.52 28.34
CA ASN A 54 1.40 35.76 27.89
C ASN A 54 1.47 36.15 26.41
N ILE A 55 1.78 35.27 25.46
CA ILE A 55 1.69 35.60 24.03
C ILE A 55 0.65 34.72 23.34
N PHE A 56 -0.47 35.33 22.89
CA PHE A 56 -1.45 34.69 22.02
C PHE A 56 -1.13 35.07 20.56
N SER A 57 -0.92 34.06 19.69
CA SER A 57 -0.76 34.28 18.26
C SER A 57 -2.02 33.82 17.52
N TYR A 58 -2.60 34.67 16.68
CA TYR A 58 -3.74 34.35 15.83
C TYR A 58 -3.27 34.29 14.38
N THR A 59 -3.60 33.22 13.68
CA THR A 59 -3.31 33.09 12.25
C THR A 59 -4.64 33.10 11.49
N PHE A 60 -4.80 34.01 10.55
CA PHE A 60 -5.96 34.08 9.67
C PHE A 60 -5.59 33.39 8.33
N ILE A 61 -6.37 32.41 7.92
CA ILE A 61 -6.23 31.75 6.63
C ILE A 61 -7.47 32.07 5.80
N VAL A 62 -7.28 32.79 4.70
CA VAL A 62 -8.33 33.02 3.70
C VAL A 62 -8.24 31.86 2.72
N MET A 63 -9.28 31.04 2.66
CA MET A 63 -9.38 29.96 1.66
C MET A 63 -10.32 30.39 0.54
N PRO A 64 -10.05 30.07 -0.74
CA PRO A 64 -11.03 30.20 -1.80
C PRO A 64 -12.23 29.29 -1.51
N GLU A 65 -13.42 29.69 -1.93
CA GLU A 65 -14.68 28.97 -1.67
C GLU A 65 -14.54 27.46 -1.93
N PRO A 66 -14.97 26.60 -0.99
CA PRO A 66 -15.13 25.19 -1.28
C PRO A 66 -16.36 24.99 -2.16
N TYR A 67 -16.20 24.20 -3.21
CA TYR A 67 -17.29 23.73 -4.05
C TYR A 67 -18.46 23.21 -3.20
N ASN A 68 -19.67 23.66 -3.51
CA ASN A 68 -20.92 23.24 -2.87
C ASN A 68 -21.10 21.73 -2.95
N CYS A 69 -20.80 21.05 -1.85
CA CYS A 69 -21.33 19.73 -1.57
C CYS A 69 -22.43 19.93 -0.52
N PRO A 70 -23.67 19.52 -0.76
CA PRO A 70 -24.76 19.74 0.19
C PRO A 70 -24.65 18.73 1.34
N VAL A 71 -23.96 19.10 2.40
CA VAL A 71 -24.11 18.44 3.70
C VAL A 71 -24.57 19.50 4.69
N LYS A 72 -25.85 19.47 4.97
CA LYS A 72 -26.42 20.17 6.13
C LYS A 72 -26.09 19.36 7.37
N GLU A 73 -25.26 19.86 8.24
CA GLU A 73 -25.24 19.48 9.65
C GLU A 73 -25.21 20.74 10.50
N GLU A 74 -26.27 20.93 11.25
CA GLU A 74 -26.36 21.91 12.34
C GLU A 74 -25.48 21.42 13.49
N ILE A 75 -24.54 22.27 13.92
CA ILE A 75 -23.74 22.02 15.11
C ILE A 75 -24.36 22.80 16.27
N THR A 76 -24.96 22.08 17.19
CA THR A 76 -25.35 22.58 18.52
C THR A 76 -24.14 22.72 19.43
N PRO A 77 -24.08 23.72 20.35
CA PRO A 77 -22.91 23.92 21.20
C PRO A 77 -22.81 22.88 22.31
N PHE A 78 -21.59 22.38 22.52
CA PHE A 78 -21.25 21.47 23.60
C PHE A 78 -21.42 22.13 24.97
N GLN A 79 -22.34 21.59 25.77
CA GLN A 79 -22.35 21.78 27.21
C GLN A 79 -21.51 20.68 27.88
N THR A 80 -20.81 21.09 28.94
CA THR A 80 -19.94 20.28 29.78
C THR A 80 -20.66 19.10 30.42
N ALA A 81 -20.02 17.93 30.36
CA ALA A 81 -20.53 16.68 30.93
C ALA A 81 -20.29 16.62 32.45
N GLU A 82 -21.33 16.35 33.20
CA GLU A 82 -21.32 15.65 34.47
C GLU A 82 -21.86 14.22 34.31
N THR A 83 -21.31 13.31 35.12
CA THR A 83 -21.42 11.85 35.07
C THR A 83 -22.80 11.29 35.47
N PRO A 84 -23.03 9.98 35.29
CA PRO A 84 -24.34 9.41 34.97
C PRO A 84 -25.11 8.80 36.14
N LYS A 85 -26.41 8.73 36.05
CA LYS A 85 -27.26 7.70 36.72
C LYS A 85 -28.50 7.34 35.90
N ASP A 86 -28.54 6.06 35.63
CA ASP A 86 -29.71 5.15 35.46
C ASP A 86 -31.10 5.68 35.13
N LYS A 87 -31.71 5.18 34.06
CA LYS A 87 -32.81 4.20 34.03
C LYS A 87 -33.56 4.18 32.70
N GLU A 88 -33.79 2.95 32.30
CA GLU A 88 -34.88 2.31 31.51
C GLU A 88 -36.16 3.12 31.19
N GLU A 89 -36.64 2.73 30.04
CA GLU A 89 -38.02 2.52 29.60
C GLU A 89 -38.57 3.41 28.49
N MET A 90 -38.98 2.81 27.49
CA MET A 90 -40.24 2.60 26.80
C MET A 90 -40.32 2.92 25.32
N ARG A 91 -40.78 1.87 24.65
CA ARG A 91 -41.25 1.77 23.25
C ARG A 91 -42.48 2.68 22.99
N LYS A 92 -42.60 3.21 21.78
CA LYS A 92 -43.64 2.88 20.77
C LYS A 92 -43.80 3.93 19.68
N SER A 93 -43.76 3.41 18.45
CA SER A 93 -44.64 3.64 17.29
C SER A 93 -44.98 5.06 16.83
N SER A 94 -44.69 5.37 15.57
CA SER A 94 -45.68 5.56 14.52
C SER A 94 -45.04 5.99 13.21
N GLY A 95 -45.43 5.35 12.13
CA GLY A 95 -45.04 5.67 10.78
C GLY A 95 -45.76 6.91 10.25
N HIS A 96 -45.06 7.61 9.36
CA HIS A 96 -45.74 8.43 8.35
C HIS A 96 -44.89 8.44 7.06
N THR A 97 -45.52 7.95 6.03
CA THR A 97 -45.26 8.07 4.60
C THR A 97 -45.27 9.55 4.21
N PHE A 98 -44.26 10.02 3.46
CA PHE A 98 -44.40 11.25 2.72
C PHE A 98 -44.05 11.06 1.25
N GLN A 99 -45.07 11.40 0.44
CA GLN A 99 -45.05 11.44 -1.02
C GLN A 99 -44.24 12.64 -1.55
N SER A 100 -43.74 12.40 -2.76
CA SER A 100 -43.14 13.36 -3.67
C SER A 100 -43.91 14.65 -3.90
N THR A 101 -43.24 15.78 -3.91
CA THR A 101 -43.64 16.94 -4.72
C THR A 101 -42.43 17.57 -5.39
N GLU A 102 -42.45 17.47 -6.72
CA GLU A 102 -41.60 18.27 -7.62
C GLU A 102 -42.03 19.73 -7.67
N LYS A 103 -41.07 20.53 -8.10
CA LYS A 103 -41.12 21.90 -8.67
C LYS A 103 -40.89 23.07 -7.72
N ASN A 104 -39.67 23.62 -7.84
CA ASN A 104 -39.56 25.07 -8.07
C ASN A 104 -38.30 25.37 -8.92
N VAL A 105 -38.59 25.94 -10.07
CA VAL A 105 -37.65 26.45 -11.08
C VAL A 105 -37.07 27.76 -10.56
N ILE A 106 -35.75 27.83 -10.37
CA ILE A 106 -35.04 29.10 -10.29
C ILE A 106 -34.45 29.39 -11.70
N LYS A 107 -35.07 30.33 -12.36
CA LYS A 107 -34.53 31.00 -13.56
C LYS A 107 -33.41 31.96 -13.18
N GLY A 108 -32.29 31.88 -13.91
CA GLY A 108 -31.41 33.01 -14.14
C GLY A 108 -30.01 32.93 -13.56
N ALA A 109 -29.15 32.21 -14.21
CA ALA A 109 -27.78 32.63 -14.54
C ALA A 109 -27.37 31.84 -15.78
N GLN A 110 -27.34 32.47 -16.92
CA GLN A 110 -26.69 31.95 -18.11
C GLN A 110 -25.20 31.91 -17.81
N THR A 111 -24.72 30.76 -17.32
CA THR A 111 -23.34 30.36 -17.49
C THR A 111 -23.20 30.00 -18.95
N GLU A 112 -22.57 30.88 -19.73
CA GLU A 112 -21.98 30.51 -21.00
C GLU A 112 -21.07 29.32 -20.74
N THR A 113 -21.57 28.12 -21.01
CA THR A 113 -20.75 26.95 -21.19
C THR A 113 -19.97 27.19 -22.47
N VAL A 114 -18.78 27.77 -22.34
CA VAL A 114 -17.76 27.69 -23.37
C VAL A 114 -17.48 26.19 -23.50
N THR A 115 -18.13 25.56 -24.48
CA THR A 115 -17.80 24.21 -24.90
C THR A 115 -16.43 24.29 -25.53
N THR A 116 -15.40 24.13 -24.71
CA THR A 116 -14.01 24.08 -25.17
C THR A 116 -13.89 22.83 -26.01
N ASN A 117 -13.74 23.01 -27.33
CA ASN A 117 -13.66 21.92 -28.29
C ASN A 117 -12.27 21.26 -28.17
N LEU A 118 -12.20 20.07 -27.56
CA LEU A 118 -10.97 19.31 -27.35
C LEU A 118 -10.52 18.55 -28.63
N SER A 119 -11.39 18.41 -29.65
CA SER A 119 -11.08 17.68 -30.88
C SER A 119 -10.00 18.35 -31.73
N ASN A 120 -9.85 19.68 -31.61
CA ASN A 120 -8.85 20.46 -32.34
C ASN A 120 -7.81 21.10 -31.39
N ALA A 121 -7.70 20.60 -30.17
CA ALA A 121 -6.74 21.06 -29.16
C ALA A 121 -5.69 19.98 -28.92
N TYR A 122 -4.46 20.40 -28.71
CA TYR A 122 -3.29 19.53 -28.53
C TYR A 122 -2.57 19.85 -27.22
N ALA A 123 -1.61 18.99 -26.83
CA ALA A 123 -0.84 19.20 -25.60
C ALA A 123 -0.07 20.55 -25.57
N SER A 124 0.32 21.08 -26.74
CA SER A 124 0.93 22.41 -26.89
C SER A 124 0.03 23.57 -26.44
N ASP A 125 -1.28 23.34 -26.41
CA ASP A 125 -2.28 24.34 -26.04
C ASP A 125 -2.59 24.34 -24.55
N LEU A 126 -2.03 23.38 -23.80
CA LEU A 126 -2.11 23.33 -22.34
C LEU A 126 -1.04 24.19 -21.66
N LEU A 127 -1.16 24.40 -20.36
CA LEU A 127 -0.09 25.07 -19.59
C LEU A 127 1.27 24.37 -19.85
N PRO A 128 2.39 25.15 -20.01
CA PRO A 128 2.55 26.57 -19.70
C PRO A 128 2.24 27.55 -20.85
N SER A 129 1.53 27.15 -21.88
CA SER A 129 1.14 28.06 -22.99
C SER A 129 0.30 29.25 -22.48
N LYS A 130 0.38 30.39 -23.17
CA LYS A 130 -0.41 31.57 -22.83
C LYS A 130 -1.90 31.29 -23.00
N ASP A 131 -2.72 31.86 -22.12
CA ASP A 131 -4.19 31.80 -22.15
C ASP A 131 -4.80 30.39 -22.11
N SER A 132 -4.01 29.38 -21.70
CA SER A 132 -4.39 27.96 -21.70
C SER A 132 -5.00 27.47 -20.39
N LYS A 133 -5.23 28.34 -19.38
CA LYS A 133 -5.71 27.96 -18.04
C LYS A 133 -7.05 27.24 -18.08
N ASP A 134 -8.01 27.76 -18.84
CA ASP A 134 -9.35 27.19 -18.89
C ASP A 134 -9.37 25.86 -19.67
N LEU A 135 -8.58 25.77 -20.74
CA LEU A 135 -8.41 24.51 -21.49
C LEU A 135 -7.75 23.44 -20.62
N THR A 136 -6.66 23.78 -19.92
CA THR A 136 -5.98 22.88 -18.98
C THR A 136 -6.92 22.38 -17.88
N LYS A 137 -7.70 23.32 -17.29
CA LYS A 137 -8.72 22.97 -16.29
C LYS A 137 -9.77 22.03 -16.88
N CYS A 138 -10.27 22.33 -18.07
CA CYS A 138 -11.26 21.48 -18.75
C CYS A 138 -10.72 20.06 -18.98
N PHE A 139 -9.54 19.91 -19.55
CA PHE A 139 -8.89 18.62 -19.77
C PHE A 139 -8.70 17.83 -18.48
N LEU A 140 -8.10 18.44 -17.45
CA LEU A 140 -7.87 17.77 -16.16
C LEU A 140 -9.18 17.35 -15.47
N LEU A 141 -10.24 18.16 -15.55
CA LEU A 141 -11.55 17.78 -15.01
C LEU A 141 -12.15 16.59 -15.76
N GLN A 142 -11.95 16.45 -17.07
CA GLN A 142 -12.38 15.27 -17.83
C GLN A 142 -11.60 14.02 -17.38
N VAL A 143 -10.29 14.12 -17.20
CA VAL A 143 -9.49 13.02 -16.64
C VAL A 143 -10.02 12.62 -15.26
N VAL A 144 -10.30 13.57 -14.37
CA VAL A 144 -10.88 13.29 -13.04
C VAL A 144 -12.23 12.58 -13.18
N ASN A 145 -13.09 12.98 -14.11
CA ASN A 145 -14.37 12.30 -14.34
C ASN A 145 -14.19 10.85 -14.80
N ILE A 146 -13.22 10.58 -15.68
CA ILE A 146 -12.86 9.22 -16.10
C ILE A 146 -12.44 8.39 -14.89
N LEU A 147 -11.56 8.93 -14.04
CA LEU A 147 -11.08 8.25 -12.83
C LEU A 147 -12.21 7.96 -11.84
N LEU A 148 -13.10 8.93 -11.59
CA LEU A 148 -14.25 8.74 -10.68
C LEU A 148 -15.22 7.67 -11.21
N ASN A 149 -15.45 7.63 -12.51
CA ASN A 149 -16.27 6.58 -13.14
C ASN A 149 -15.62 5.20 -13.02
N TYR A 150 -14.30 5.12 -13.21
CA TYR A 150 -13.55 3.87 -13.01
C TYR A 150 -13.61 3.40 -11.56
N ILE A 151 -13.41 4.31 -10.58
CA ILE A 151 -13.53 4.01 -9.14
C ILE A 151 -14.92 3.45 -8.82
N LYS A 152 -15.99 4.09 -9.31
CA LYS A 152 -17.36 3.63 -9.12
C LYS A 152 -17.56 2.21 -9.68
N LYS A 153 -17.08 1.94 -10.89
CA LYS A 153 -17.15 0.61 -11.53
C LYS A 153 -16.30 -0.42 -10.78
N THR A 154 -15.17 -0.03 -10.22
CA THR A 154 -14.28 -0.92 -9.47
C THR A 154 -14.97 -1.52 -8.24
N PHE A 155 -15.79 -0.75 -7.53
CA PHE A 155 -16.53 -1.22 -6.36
C PHE A 155 -17.89 -1.85 -6.67
N ASP A 156 -18.33 -1.84 -7.92
CA ASP A 156 -19.59 -2.48 -8.33
C ASP A 156 -19.36 -3.97 -8.63
N VAL A 157 -19.87 -4.84 -7.76
CA VAL A 157 -19.78 -6.31 -7.89
C VAL A 157 -20.44 -6.88 -9.16
N LYS A 158 -21.28 -6.08 -9.86
CA LYS A 158 -21.87 -6.44 -11.16
C LYS A 158 -20.96 -6.13 -12.33
N SER A 159 -19.93 -5.29 -12.14
CA SER A 159 -18.97 -4.99 -13.17
C SER A 159 -18.00 -6.16 -13.36
N LYS A 160 -17.50 -6.35 -14.57
CA LYS A 160 -16.41 -7.29 -14.82
C LYS A 160 -15.13 -6.82 -14.12
N ILE A 161 -14.36 -7.77 -13.54
CA ILE A 161 -13.02 -7.49 -13.01
C ILE A 161 -12.06 -7.10 -14.12
N LEU A 162 -12.19 -7.77 -15.24
CA LEU A 162 -11.39 -7.59 -16.44
C LEU A 162 -12.29 -7.77 -17.66
N ASP A 163 -12.15 -6.92 -18.66
CA ASP A 163 -12.62 -7.17 -20.01
C ASP A 163 -11.45 -7.81 -20.77
N PHE A 164 -11.44 -9.15 -20.79
CA PHE A 164 -10.29 -9.93 -21.22
C PHE A 164 -10.11 -9.89 -22.73
N HIS A 165 -8.88 -9.59 -23.16
CA HIS A 165 -8.43 -9.70 -24.55
C HIS A 165 -7.07 -10.37 -24.58
N HIS A 166 -6.79 -11.14 -25.63
CA HIS A 166 -5.46 -11.69 -25.84
C HIS A 166 -4.46 -10.60 -26.25
N PRO A 167 -3.17 -10.77 -25.93
CA PRO A 167 -2.15 -9.75 -26.25
C PRO A 167 -2.14 -9.30 -27.72
N HIS A 168 -2.36 -10.21 -28.68
CA HIS A 168 -2.40 -9.87 -30.10
C HIS A 168 -3.57 -8.93 -30.43
N GLN A 169 -4.75 -9.12 -29.79
CA GLN A 169 -5.90 -8.25 -29.99
C GLN A 169 -5.64 -6.82 -29.50
N LEU A 170 -4.95 -6.68 -28.35
CA LEU A 170 -4.53 -5.38 -27.84
C LEU A 170 -3.48 -4.72 -28.73
N LEU A 171 -2.57 -5.51 -29.33
CA LEU A 171 -1.53 -5.01 -30.25
C LEU A 171 -2.08 -4.62 -31.62
N GLU A 172 -3.12 -5.31 -32.10
CA GLU A 172 -3.80 -4.99 -33.34
C GLU A 172 -4.72 -3.76 -33.24
N GLY A 173 -4.92 -3.25 -32.01
CA GLY A 173 -5.85 -2.17 -31.70
C GLY A 173 -7.27 -2.67 -31.45
N LEU A 174 -7.97 -1.99 -30.56
CA LEU A 174 -9.37 -2.23 -30.23
C LEU A 174 -10.14 -0.92 -30.39
N ASP A 175 -11.43 -1.01 -30.64
CA ASP A 175 -12.37 0.11 -30.83
C ASP A 175 -11.94 1.45 -30.19
N GLY A 176 -11.12 2.25 -30.89
CA GLY A 176 -10.65 3.57 -30.45
C GLY A 176 -9.31 3.58 -29.68
N LEU A 177 -8.75 2.44 -29.27
CA LEU A 177 -7.42 2.33 -28.63
C LEU A 177 -6.39 1.92 -29.67
N ASP A 178 -5.49 2.83 -30.03
CA ASP A 178 -4.29 2.57 -30.80
C ASP A 178 -3.07 2.70 -29.88
N LEU A 179 -2.20 1.68 -29.85
CA LEU A 179 -1.00 1.68 -29.01
C LEU A 179 0.27 2.11 -29.76
N GLU A 180 0.16 2.34 -31.07
CA GLU A 180 1.27 2.81 -31.89
C GLU A 180 1.65 4.25 -31.52
N LEU A 181 2.94 4.55 -31.53
CA LEU A 181 3.46 5.87 -31.25
C LEU A 181 3.68 6.62 -32.58
N SER A 182 2.77 7.53 -32.91
CA SER A 182 2.86 8.38 -34.09
C SER A 182 3.90 9.49 -33.92
N ASP A 183 4.52 9.93 -35.06
CA ASP A 183 5.33 11.15 -35.10
C ASP A 183 4.49 12.44 -34.99
N HIS A 184 3.18 12.34 -35.14
CA HIS A 184 2.25 13.45 -35.03
C HIS A 184 1.48 13.40 -33.72
N PRO A 185 1.23 14.57 -33.09
CA PRO A 185 0.50 14.61 -31.82
C PRO A 185 -0.98 14.24 -32.02
N GLU A 186 -1.54 13.53 -31.05
CA GLU A 186 -2.96 13.26 -30.91
C GLU A 186 -3.70 14.46 -30.29
N SER A 187 -4.99 14.60 -30.61
CA SER A 187 -5.85 15.60 -29.99
C SER A 187 -6.11 15.29 -28.51
N LEU A 188 -6.44 16.31 -27.71
CA LEU A 188 -6.79 16.10 -26.31
C LEU A 188 -8.03 15.22 -26.13
N GLU A 189 -8.96 15.22 -27.09
CA GLU A 189 -10.12 14.34 -27.12
C GLU A 189 -9.68 12.87 -27.28
N GLN A 190 -8.78 12.56 -28.23
CA GLN A 190 -8.24 11.22 -28.40
C GLN A 190 -7.51 10.72 -27.17
N LEU A 191 -6.68 11.55 -26.54
CA LEU A 191 -6.00 11.19 -25.28
C LEU A 191 -6.99 10.83 -24.15
N LEU A 192 -8.18 11.46 -24.09
CA LEU A 192 -9.22 11.09 -23.12
C LEU A 192 -9.88 9.74 -23.46
N VAL A 193 -10.03 9.42 -24.76
CA VAL A 193 -10.46 8.09 -25.22
C VAL A 193 -9.44 7.04 -24.78
N ASP A 194 -8.16 7.27 -25.07
CA ASP A 194 -7.06 6.36 -24.70
C ASP A 194 -6.98 6.13 -23.19
N CYS A 195 -7.13 7.19 -22.38
CA CYS A 195 -7.22 7.07 -20.93
C CYS A 195 -8.40 6.19 -20.47
N THR A 196 -9.55 6.34 -21.12
CA THR A 196 -10.76 5.58 -20.81
C THR A 196 -10.58 4.10 -21.16
N ASP A 197 -10.06 3.81 -22.34
CA ASP A 197 -9.88 2.45 -22.84
C ASP A 197 -8.73 1.72 -22.15
N THR A 198 -7.64 2.41 -21.82
CA THR A 198 -6.59 1.87 -20.96
C THR A 198 -7.16 1.34 -19.63
N LEU A 199 -8.04 2.11 -18.98
CA LEU A 199 -8.69 1.68 -17.74
C LEU A 199 -9.74 0.59 -17.98
N LYS A 200 -10.42 0.57 -19.13
CA LYS A 200 -11.43 -0.42 -19.51
C LYS A 200 -10.81 -1.81 -19.64
N TYR A 201 -9.68 -1.92 -20.34
CA TYR A 201 -8.98 -3.19 -20.57
C TYR A 201 -8.02 -3.58 -19.43
N GLY A 202 -7.81 -2.71 -18.45
CA GLY A 202 -7.03 -2.99 -17.25
C GLY A 202 -7.79 -3.83 -16.21
N VAL A 203 -7.03 -4.62 -15.42
CA VAL A 203 -7.60 -5.37 -14.29
C VAL A 203 -7.98 -4.43 -13.15
N LYS A 204 -9.23 -4.51 -12.68
CA LYS A 204 -9.71 -3.77 -11.50
C LYS A 204 -9.25 -4.45 -10.21
N THR A 205 -8.01 -4.20 -9.80
CA THR A 205 -7.42 -4.81 -8.59
C THR A 205 -8.14 -4.41 -7.29
N GLY A 206 -8.90 -3.32 -7.31
CA GLY A 206 -9.77 -2.90 -6.20
C GLY A 206 -11.14 -3.60 -6.15
N HIS A 207 -11.52 -4.38 -7.18
CA HIS A 207 -12.79 -5.06 -7.23
C HIS A 207 -12.95 -6.05 -6.06
N PRO A 208 -14.11 -6.12 -5.36
CA PRO A 208 -14.32 -6.98 -4.18
C PRO A 208 -14.00 -8.47 -4.38
N ARG A 209 -14.07 -8.96 -5.63
CA ARG A 209 -13.80 -10.36 -6.02
C ARG A 209 -12.40 -10.57 -6.61
N PHE A 210 -11.48 -9.65 -6.38
CA PHE A 210 -10.08 -9.78 -6.77
C PHE A 210 -9.28 -10.39 -5.63
N PHE A 211 -8.87 -11.67 -5.79
CA PHE A 211 -8.18 -12.48 -4.77
C PHE A 211 -6.82 -13.00 -5.24
N ASN A 212 -6.32 -12.45 -6.35
CA ASN A 212 -5.23 -13.07 -7.11
C ASN A 212 -3.85 -12.90 -6.48
N GLN A 213 -3.59 -11.77 -5.82
CA GLN A 213 -2.25 -11.41 -5.38
C GLN A 213 -2.23 -10.73 -4.00
N LEU A 214 -1.02 -10.59 -3.44
CA LEU A 214 -0.82 -10.06 -2.08
C LEU A 214 -1.05 -8.54 -1.96
N SER A 215 -1.01 -7.81 -3.08
CA SER A 215 -1.36 -6.39 -3.17
C SER A 215 -2.66 -6.24 -3.94
N SER A 216 -3.67 -5.68 -3.32
CA SER A 216 -5.00 -5.49 -3.90
C SER A 216 -5.77 -4.43 -3.14
N GLY A 217 -6.91 -4.04 -3.71
CA GLY A 217 -7.74 -3.00 -3.12
C GLY A 217 -7.42 -1.62 -3.69
N LEU A 218 -8.32 -0.71 -3.44
CA LEU A 218 -8.19 0.70 -3.75
C LEU A 218 -8.56 1.49 -2.50
N ASP A 219 -7.58 2.18 -1.92
CA ASP A 219 -7.80 3.13 -0.82
C ASP A 219 -7.91 4.54 -1.39
N VAL A 220 -9.05 5.19 -1.18
CA VAL A 220 -9.33 6.52 -1.75
C VAL A 220 -8.42 7.60 -1.17
N VAL A 221 -8.04 7.46 0.11
CA VAL A 221 -7.12 8.42 0.76
C VAL A 221 -5.70 8.22 0.23
N GLY A 222 -5.27 6.96 0.08
CA GLY A 222 -3.99 6.63 -0.54
C GLY A 222 -3.91 7.10 -2.00
N LEU A 223 -5.00 6.94 -2.76
CA LEU A 223 -5.11 7.44 -4.13
C LEU A 223 -4.97 8.98 -4.19
N ALA A 224 -5.64 9.71 -3.29
CA ALA A 224 -5.47 11.16 -3.20
C ALA A 224 -4.01 11.55 -2.90
N GLY A 225 -3.30 10.76 -2.08
CA GLY A 225 -1.87 10.92 -1.84
C GLY A 225 -1.04 10.78 -3.12
N GLU A 226 -1.35 9.80 -3.97
CA GLU A 226 -0.70 9.61 -5.27
C GLU A 226 -0.94 10.79 -6.22
N TRP A 227 -2.16 11.28 -6.32
CA TRP A 227 -2.46 12.44 -7.18
C TRP A 227 -1.66 13.67 -6.76
N LEU A 228 -1.58 13.95 -5.45
CA LEU A 228 -0.80 15.05 -4.91
C LEU A 228 0.71 14.85 -5.17
N THR A 229 1.21 13.64 -5.00
CA THR A 229 2.61 13.29 -5.27
C THR A 229 2.97 13.48 -6.75
N ALA A 230 2.13 13.01 -7.67
CA ALA A 230 2.32 13.18 -9.11
C ALA A 230 2.31 14.67 -9.51
N THR A 231 1.42 15.46 -8.89
CA THR A 231 1.34 16.91 -9.14
C THR A 231 2.57 17.65 -8.60
N ALA A 232 3.09 17.25 -7.42
CA ALA A 232 4.29 17.85 -6.85
C ALA A 232 5.55 17.54 -7.66
N ASN A 233 5.59 16.37 -8.32
CA ASN A 233 6.68 15.92 -9.20
C ASN A 233 8.08 16.18 -8.65
N THR A 234 8.32 15.82 -7.38
CA THR A 234 9.59 16.07 -6.69
C THR A 234 10.41 14.79 -6.51
N ASN A 235 11.71 14.96 -6.23
CA ASN A 235 12.66 13.87 -6.01
C ASN A 235 13.16 13.91 -4.55
N MET A 236 12.98 12.82 -3.81
CA MET A 236 13.32 12.71 -2.39
C MET A 236 14.81 12.44 -2.10
N PHE A 237 15.74 12.80 -2.99
CA PHE A 237 17.15 12.54 -2.74
C PHE A 237 17.80 13.54 -1.77
N THR A 238 17.28 14.80 -1.68
CA THR A 238 17.74 15.79 -0.70
C THR A 238 16.54 16.52 -0.05
N TYR A 239 16.78 17.07 1.13
CA TYR A 239 15.82 17.95 1.81
C TYR A 239 15.53 19.22 1.01
N GLU A 240 16.55 19.78 0.33
CA GLU A 240 16.42 20.98 -0.49
C GLU A 240 15.32 20.88 -1.55
N ILE A 241 15.18 19.69 -2.16
CA ILE A 241 14.21 19.45 -3.23
C ILE A 241 12.89 18.92 -2.71
N ALA A 242 12.90 18.16 -1.60
CA ALA A 242 11.71 17.53 -1.05
C ALA A 242 11.58 17.72 0.48
N PRO A 243 11.55 18.98 0.98
CA PRO A 243 11.72 19.25 2.41
C PRO A 243 10.67 18.57 3.29
N VAL A 244 9.40 18.69 2.97
CA VAL A 244 8.31 18.10 3.77
C VAL A 244 8.32 16.58 3.69
N PHE A 245 8.61 16.02 2.52
CA PHE A 245 8.57 14.58 2.30
C PHE A 245 9.73 13.85 3.00
N THR A 246 10.94 14.41 3.04
CA THR A 246 12.06 13.81 3.77
C THR A 246 11.80 13.77 5.28
N VAL A 247 11.18 14.81 5.84
CA VAL A 247 10.73 14.83 7.25
C VAL A 247 9.64 13.80 7.50
N MET A 248 8.66 13.67 6.60
CA MET A 248 7.60 12.64 6.70
C MET A 248 8.19 11.23 6.66
N GLU A 249 9.21 10.98 5.82
CA GLU A 249 9.91 9.69 5.78
C GLU A 249 10.50 9.35 7.16
N THR A 250 11.20 10.29 7.76
CA THR A 250 11.79 10.12 9.11
C THR A 250 10.72 9.78 10.16
N ILE A 251 9.56 10.47 10.13
CA ILE A 251 8.46 10.21 11.06
C ILE A 251 7.86 8.82 10.86
N LEU A 252 7.69 8.37 9.61
CA LEU A 252 7.16 7.04 9.31
C LEU A 252 8.14 5.94 9.72
N LEU A 253 9.41 6.10 9.38
CA LEU A 253 10.46 5.14 9.77
C LEU A 253 10.54 5.00 11.28
N LYS A 254 10.54 6.11 12.03
CA LYS A 254 10.46 6.11 13.48
C LYS A 254 9.26 5.30 13.99
N LYS A 255 8.08 5.52 13.41
CA LYS A 255 6.87 4.77 13.78
C LYS A 255 7.00 3.27 13.51
N MET A 256 7.64 2.89 12.40
CA MET A 256 7.89 1.49 12.06
C MET A 256 8.92 0.84 13.01
N TYR A 257 9.98 1.56 13.40
CA TYR A 257 10.95 1.07 14.42
C TYR A 257 10.27 0.79 15.77
N GLU A 258 9.45 1.74 16.25
CA GLU A 258 8.69 1.58 17.49
C GLU A 258 7.80 0.32 17.47
N ILE A 259 7.15 0.04 16.33
CA ILE A 259 6.26 -1.12 16.16
C ILE A 259 7.04 -2.44 16.17
N ILE A 260 8.26 -2.47 15.60
CA ILE A 260 9.17 -3.63 15.65
C ILE A 260 9.76 -3.81 17.06
N GLY A 261 9.84 -2.75 17.86
CA GLY A 261 10.47 -2.76 19.18
C GLY A 261 11.92 -2.26 19.17
N TRP A 262 12.33 -1.52 18.13
CA TRP A 262 13.65 -0.91 18.06
C TRP A 262 13.65 0.54 18.55
N ARG A 263 14.79 1.00 19.09
CA ARG A 263 14.96 2.41 19.46
C ARG A 263 15.31 3.24 18.23
N GLU A 264 14.67 4.40 18.10
CA GLU A 264 14.95 5.36 17.01
C GLU A 264 16.44 5.76 16.93
N THR A 265 17.08 5.89 18.07
CA THR A 265 18.50 6.31 18.16
C THR A 265 19.48 5.26 17.63
N GLU A 266 19.05 4.01 17.51
CA GLU A 266 19.86 2.86 17.12
C GLU A 266 19.48 2.34 15.71
N ALA A 267 18.34 2.79 15.16
CA ALA A 267 17.80 2.28 13.90
C ALA A 267 18.05 3.22 12.72
N ASP A 268 18.09 2.64 11.54
CA ASP A 268 18.18 3.30 10.24
C ASP A 268 17.18 2.69 9.26
N GLY A 269 16.89 3.35 8.16
CA GLY A 269 15.98 2.82 7.14
C GLY A 269 15.76 3.77 6.00
N ILE A 270 15.12 3.24 4.97
CA ILE A 270 14.74 4.00 3.78
C ILE A 270 13.53 3.36 3.10
N PHE A 271 12.70 4.14 2.46
CA PHE A 271 11.70 3.59 1.54
C PHE A 271 12.34 3.28 0.19
N ALA A 272 12.07 2.10 -0.33
CA ALA A 272 12.68 1.51 -1.51
C ALA A 272 11.63 1.12 -2.56
N PRO A 273 11.99 1.01 -3.85
CA PRO A 273 11.06 0.66 -4.92
C PRO A 273 10.66 -0.82 -4.92
N GLY A 274 9.94 -1.25 -3.87
CA GLY A 274 9.38 -2.58 -3.72
C GLY A 274 10.24 -3.57 -2.93
N GLY A 275 9.59 -4.65 -2.43
CA GLY A 275 10.20 -5.61 -1.51
C GLY A 275 11.41 -6.34 -2.04
N SER A 276 11.49 -6.58 -3.36
CA SER A 276 12.69 -7.20 -3.96
C SER A 276 13.93 -6.35 -3.77
N ILE A 277 13.78 -5.03 -3.89
CA ILE A 277 14.89 -4.08 -3.67
C ILE A 277 15.15 -3.94 -2.17
N SER A 278 14.12 -3.95 -1.32
CA SER A 278 14.32 -3.96 0.14
C SER A 278 15.09 -5.19 0.61
N ASN A 279 14.78 -6.38 0.08
CA ASN A 279 15.54 -7.60 0.36
C ASN A 279 16.98 -7.52 -0.18
N LEU A 280 17.19 -6.92 -1.37
CA LEU A 280 18.53 -6.66 -1.90
C LEU A 280 19.34 -5.77 -0.96
N TYR A 281 18.73 -4.68 -0.43
CA TYR A 281 19.39 -3.83 0.58
C TYR A 281 19.75 -4.62 1.84
N GLY A 282 18.84 -5.47 2.35
CA GLY A 282 19.09 -6.29 3.54
C GLY A 282 20.33 -7.17 3.38
N ILE A 283 20.47 -7.84 2.22
CA ILE A 283 21.62 -8.70 1.91
C ILE A 283 22.89 -7.87 1.61
N LEU A 284 22.75 -6.76 0.90
CA LEU A 284 23.84 -5.82 0.59
C LEU A 284 24.49 -5.29 1.88
N VAL A 285 23.66 -4.82 2.81
CA VAL A 285 24.13 -4.26 4.08
C VAL A 285 24.73 -5.35 4.98
N ALA A 286 24.13 -6.55 5.00
CA ALA A 286 24.68 -7.72 5.70
C ALA A 286 26.10 -8.04 5.22
N ARG A 287 26.30 -8.09 3.90
CA ARG A 287 27.61 -8.33 3.27
C ARG A 287 28.59 -7.22 3.60
N TYR A 288 28.17 -5.96 3.48
CA TYR A 288 29.03 -4.81 3.77
C TYR A 288 29.42 -4.75 5.25
N LYS A 289 28.50 -5.04 6.17
CA LYS A 289 28.79 -5.04 7.61
C LYS A 289 29.91 -6.02 7.97
N GLN A 290 29.91 -7.18 7.34
CA GLN A 290 30.91 -8.21 7.59
C GLN A 290 32.22 -7.97 6.82
N TYR A 291 32.14 -7.37 5.63
CA TYR A 291 33.25 -7.16 4.71
C TYR A 291 33.22 -5.76 4.08
N PRO A 292 33.54 -4.70 4.85
CA PRO A 292 33.45 -3.32 4.34
C PRO A 292 34.38 -3.03 3.16
N GLU A 293 35.49 -3.76 3.05
CA GLU A 293 36.47 -3.65 1.96
C GLU A 293 35.89 -3.95 0.59
N ILE A 294 34.80 -4.71 0.51
CA ILE A 294 34.15 -5.05 -0.75
C ILE A 294 33.73 -3.81 -1.54
N LYS A 295 33.39 -2.72 -0.86
CA LYS A 295 33.00 -1.46 -1.49
C LYS A 295 34.10 -0.91 -2.42
N ARG A 296 35.38 -1.16 -2.10
CA ARG A 296 36.52 -0.71 -2.87
C ARG A 296 37.16 -1.79 -3.73
N GLN A 297 37.20 -3.03 -3.21
CA GLN A 297 37.98 -4.11 -3.80
C GLN A 297 37.13 -5.11 -4.61
N GLY A 298 35.80 -5.05 -4.47
CA GLY A 298 34.89 -5.96 -5.15
C GLY A 298 34.86 -7.37 -4.54
N MET A 299 34.13 -8.28 -5.18
CA MET A 299 33.89 -9.65 -4.69
C MET A 299 35.16 -10.52 -4.64
N THR A 300 36.16 -10.23 -5.43
CA THR A 300 37.45 -10.98 -5.47
C THR A 300 38.23 -10.89 -4.16
N ALA A 301 37.96 -9.92 -3.31
CA ALA A 301 38.56 -9.79 -2.00
C ALA A 301 37.92 -10.69 -0.93
N LEU A 302 36.83 -11.37 -1.25
CA LEU A 302 36.08 -12.17 -0.28
C LEU A 302 36.36 -13.66 -0.39
N PRO A 303 36.23 -14.42 0.74
CA PRO A 303 36.09 -15.86 0.68
C PRO A 303 34.79 -16.26 -0.04
N CYS A 304 34.57 -17.55 -0.24
CA CYS A 304 33.29 -18.06 -0.74
C CYS A 304 32.20 -17.84 0.33
N ILE A 305 31.48 -16.73 0.25
CA ILE A 305 30.41 -16.39 1.19
C ILE A 305 29.10 -17.04 0.79
N VAL A 306 28.33 -17.51 1.78
CA VAL A 306 27.02 -18.14 1.58
C VAL A 306 25.96 -17.56 2.48
N LEU A 307 24.71 -17.54 2.00
CA LEU A 307 23.55 -17.15 2.78
C LEU A 307 22.49 -18.24 2.77
N PHE A 308 21.61 -18.21 3.78
CA PHE A 308 20.58 -19.22 3.99
C PHE A 308 19.20 -18.58 3.86
N VAL A 309 18.28 -19.28 3.22
CA VAL A 309 16.90 -18.87 3.04
C VAL A 309 15.98 -20.07 3.16
N SER A 310 14.74 -19.85 3.65
CA SER A 310 13.70 -20.89 3.59
C SER A 310 13.45 -21.34 2.14
N GLU A 311 13.24 -22.65 1.90
CA GLU A 311 12.79 -23.13 0.59
C GLU A 311 11.44 -22.52 0.16
N GLN A 312 10.67 -21.96 1.10
CA GLN A 312 9.47 -21.19 0.85
C GLN A 312 9.74 -19.67 0.79
N GLY A 313 11.01 -19.26 0.88
CA GLY A 313 11.42 -17.87 0.79
C GLY A 313 11.17 -17.28 -0.61
N HIS A 314 11.00 -15.97 -0.66
CA HIS A 314 10.73 -15.28 -1.92
C HIS A 314 11.96 -15.32 -2.84
N TYR A 315 11.73 -15.55 -4.14
CA TYR A 315 12.80 -15.62 -5.16
C TYR A 315 13.72 -14.40 -5.23
N SER A 316 13.30 -13.25 -4.67
CA SER A 316 14.11 -12.03 -4.61
C SER A 316 15.43 -12.21 -3.87
N VAL A 317 15.53 -13.16 -2.94
CA VAL A 317 16.78 -13.46 -2.22
C VAL A 317 17.82 -14.06 -3.19
N LYS A 318 17.44 -15.04 -4.02
CA LYS A 318 18.30 -15.60 -5.07
C LYS A 318 18.67 -14.54 -6.12
N LYS A 319 17.70 -13.73 -6.51
CA LYS A 319 17.93 -12.59 -7.43
C LYS A 319 18.92 -11.58 -6.84
N ALA A 320 18.78 -11.23 -5.57
CA ALA A 320 19.71 -10.33 -4.89
C ALA A 320 21.13 -10.91 -4.82
N ALA A 321 21.27 -12.20 -4.52
CA ALA A 321 22.57 -12.88 -4.52
C ALA A 321 23.24 -12.83 -5.91
N ALA A 322 22.47 -13.05 -6.98
CA ALA A 322 22.96 -12.92 -8.35
C ALA A 322 23.44 -11.50 -8.66
N ILE A 323 22.60 -10.49 -8.38
CA ILE A 323 22.90 -9.07 -8.62
C ILE A 323 24.16 -8.62 -7.84
N LEU A 324 24.27 -9.06 -6.59
CA LEU A 324 25.38 -8.71 -5.72
C LEU A 324 26.68 -9.50 -6.01
N GLY A 325 26.68 -10.38 -7.01
CA GLY A 325 27.85 -11.16 -7.39
C GLY A 325 28.17 -12.31 -6.42
N ILE A 326 27.28 -12.62 -5.47
CA ILE A 326 27.42 -13.76 -4.56
C ILE A 326 27.22 -15.08 -5.32
N GLY A 327 26.30 -15.09 -6.28
CA GLY A 327 25.91 -16.24 -7.08
C GLY A 327 24.74 -17.02 -6.45
N THR A 328 23.88 -17.57 -7.30
CA THR A 328 22.67 -18.31 -6.86
C THR A 328 23.02 -19.62 -6.16
N ASP A 329 24.12 -20.25 -6.53
CA ASP A 329 24.58 -21.53 -5.93
C ASP A 329 25.07 -21.35 -4.48
N ASN A 330 25.36 -20.12 -4.09
CA ASN A 330 25.75 -19.75 -2.74
C ASN A 330 24.53 -19.32 -1.87
N VAL A 331 23.32 -19.50 -2.39
CA VAL A 331 22.07 -19.38 -1.62
C VAL A 331 21.62 -20.77 -1.22
N ILE A 332 21.81 -21.12 0.04
CA ILE A 332 21.47 -22.45 0.58
C ILE A 332 20.02 -22.44 1.04
N GLU A 333 19.18 -23.24 0.38
CA GLU A 333 17.79 -23.42 0.77
C GLU A 333 17.68 -24.36 1.98
N VAL A 334 17.02 -23.87 3.02
CA VAL A 334 16.75 -24.61 4.24
C VAL A 334 15.37 -25.24 4.15
N LYS A 335 15.27 -26.52 4.47
CA LYS A 335 14.01 -27.27 4.46
C LYS A 335 12.98 -26.68 5.43
N CYS A 336 11.74 -26.78 5.02
CA CYS A 336 10.57 -26.38 5.81
C CYS A 336 9.84 -27.61 6.36
N ASP A 337 9.05 -27.33 7.40
CA ASP A 337 8.05 -28.27 7.90
C ASP A 337 6.85 -28.38 6.94
N GLU A 338 5.88 -29.22 7.30
CA GLU A 338 4.66 -29.43 6.51
C GLU A 338 3.84 -28.14 6.31
N ARG A 339 4.00 -27.15 7.19
CA ARG A 339 3.31 -25.86 7.12
C ARG A 339 4.08 -24.80 6.33
N GLY A 340 5.27 -25.12 5.86
CA GLY A 340 6.13 -24.21 5.09
C GLY A 340 6.98 -23.28 5.95
N LYS A 341 7.25 -23.63 7.23
CA LYS A 341 8.14 -22.88 8.13
C LYS A 341 9.54 -23.46 8.08
N MET A 342 10.55 -22.62 8.05
CA MET A 342 11.95 -23.04 8.16
C MET A 342 12.19 -23.91 9.40
N ILE A 343 12.85 -25.05 9.23
CA ILE A 343 13.21 -25.95 10.34
C ILE A 343 14.55 -25.48 10.93
N PRO A 344 14.60 -24.99 12.20
CA PRO A 344 15.83 -24.46 12.80
C PRO A 344 16.97 -25.48 12.83
N ALA A 345 16.69 -26.75 13.11
CA ALA A 345 17.69 -27.81 13.13
C ALA A 345 18.34 -28.04 11.75
N GLU A 346 17.57 -27.92 10.66
CA GLU A 346 18.11 -28.00 9.30
C GLU A 346 18.93 -26.73 8.96
N LEU A 347 18.55 -25.55 9.45
CA LEU A 347 19.35 -24.34 9.29
C LEU A 347 20.72 -24.51 9.96
N GLU A 348 20.77 -24.92 11.21
CA GLU A 348 22.03 -25.12 11.93
C GLU A 348 22.91 -26.19 11.28
N LYS A 349 22.33 -27.30 10.88
CA LYS A 349 23.00 -28.35 10.12
C LYS A 349 23.61 -27.81 8.81
N ASN A 350 22.87 -27.02 8.04
CA ASN A 350 23.34 -26.44 6.78
C ASN A 350 24.49 -25.44 7.02
N ILE A 351 24.44 -24.66 8.11
CA ILE A 351 25.51 -23.74 8.51
C ILE A 351 26.80 -24.51 8.81
N LEU A 352 26.69 -25.60 9.59
CA LEU A 352 27.85 -26.43 9.95
C LEU A 352 28.44 -27.12 8.71
N GLN A 353 27.59 -27.64 7.81
CA GLN A 353 28.02 -28.23 6.55
C GLN A 353 28.73 -27.23 5.63
N ALA A 354 28.22 -25.99 5.53
CA ALA A 354 28.88 -24.94 4.75
C ALA A 354 30.28 -24.62 5.31
N LYS A 355 30.41 -24.51 6.64
CA LYS A 355 31.72 -24.30 7.29
C LYS A 355 32.69 -25.46 7.03
N THR A 356 32.21 -26.71 7.07
CA THR A 356 33.04 -27.90 6.78
C THR A 356 33.54 -27.91 5.35
N LYS A 357 32.76 -27.37 4.39
CA LYS A 357 33.15 -27.19 2.98
C LYS A 357 34.07 -25.99 2.73
N GLY A 358 34.50 -25.27 3.78
CA GLY A 358 35.33 -24.07 3.65
C GLY A 358 34.57 -22.83 3.14
N GLN A 359 33.23 -22.90 3.12
CA GLN A 359 32.40 -21.75 2.80
C GLN A 359 32.21 -20.87 4.04
N THR A 360 31.93 -19.59 3.84
CA THR A 360 31.76 -18.62 4.93
C THR A 360 30.32 -18.16 5.01
N PRO A 361 29.51 -18.67 5.97
CA PRO A 361 28.19 -18.16 6.29
C PRO A 361 28.22 -16.70 6.73
N PHE A 362 27.31 -15.86 6.19
CA PHE A 362 27.23 -14.46 6.60
C PHE A 362 25.81 -13.97 6.91
N CYS A 363 24.78 -14.55 6.32
CA CYS A 363 23.40 -14.04 6.44
C CYS A 363 22.39 -15.19 6.44
N VAL A 364 21.34 -15.05 7.25
CA VAL A 364 20.11 -15.85 7.22
C VAL A 364 18.95 -14.94 6.88
N THR A 365 18.15 -15.30 5.89
CA THR A 365 16.88 -14.65 5.57
C THR A 365 15.73 -15.51 6.06
N ALA A 366 15.10 -15.10 7.16
CA ALA A 366 13.86 -15.68 7.66
C ALA A 366 12.65 -14.99 7.01
N THR A 367 11.54 -15.70 6.85
CA THR A 367 10.32 -15.16 6.22
C THR A 367 9.20 -15.07 7.23
N ALA A 368 8.62 -13.87 7.37
CA ALA A 368 7.42 -13.63 8.15
C ALA A 368 6.23 -13.40 7.21
N GLY A 369 5.50 -14.48 6.93
CA GLY A 369 4.43 -14.53 5.95
C GLY A 369 4.95 -14.96 4.56
N THR A 370 5.08 -16.27 4.32
CA THR A 370 5.50 -16.79 3.00
C THR A 370 4.45 -16.47 1.92
N THR A 371 4.91 -16.27 0.70
CA THR A 371 4.03 -15.85 -0.42
C THR A 371 2.93 -16.87 -0.71
N VAL A 372 3.22 -18.16 -0.60
CA VAL A 372 2.27 -19.23 -0.92
C VAL A 372 1.36 -19.54 0.25
N PHE A 373 1.92 -19.92 1.38
CA PHE A 373 1.19 -20.47 2.51
C PHE A 373 0.87 -19.45 3.60
N GLY A 374 1.51 -18.28 3.60
CA GLY A 374 1.41 -17.30 4.68
C GLY A 374 2.05 -17.81 5.98
N ALA A 375 3.05 -18.69 5.90
CA ALA A 375 3.73 -19.26 7.04
C ALA A 375 4.71 -18.26 7.67
N PHE A 376 4.90 -18.36 8.98
CA PHE A 376 5.85 -17.54 9.75
C PHE A 376 6.98 -18.44 10.26
N ASP A 377 8.19 -18.15 9.86
CA ASP A 377 9.38 -18.85 10.36
C ASP A 377 9.55 -18.60 11.87
N PRO A 378 10.14 -19.56 12.63
CA PRO A 378 10.32 -19.45 14.07
C PRO A 378 11.46 -18.48 14.42
N LEU A 379 11.17 -17.16 14.40
CA LEU A 379 12.16 -16.09 14.45
C LEU A 379 13.07 -16.14 15.69
N HIS A 380 12.56 -16.51 16.89
CA HIS A 380 13.39 -16.65 18.08
C HIS A 380 14.46 -17.71 17.93
N ALA A 381 14.09 -18.92 17.47
CA ALA A 381 15.03 -20.00 17.28
C ALA A 381 16.07 -19.68 16.19
N ILE A 382 15.65 -19.01 15.11
CA ILE A 382 16.56 -18.55 14.06
C ILE A 382 17.51 -17.48 14.60
N ALA A 383 17.04 -16.56 15.43
CA ALA A 383 17.87 -15.54 16.08
C ALA A 383 18.93 -16.16 16.99
N ASP A 384 18.57 -17.18 17.79
CA ASP A 384 19.52 -17.92 18.64
C ASP A 384 20.66 -18.54 17.82
N ILE A 385 20.32 -19.16 16.68
CA ILE A 385 21.29 -19.72 15.75
C ILE A 385 22.17 -18.62 15.13
N CYS A 386 21.56 -17.50 14.71
CA CYS A 386 22.29 -16.38 14.13
C CYS A 386 23.28 -15.76 15.13
N GLU A 387 22.87 -15.58 16.38
CA GLU A 387 23.74 -15.08 17.45
C GLU A 387 24.89 -16.06 17.73
N THR A 388 24.61 -17.37 17.86
CA THR A 388 25.61 -18.43 18.08
C THR A 388 26.67 -18.44 16.97
N HIS A 389 26.25 -18.30 15.74
CA HIS A 389 27.14 -18.38 14.58
C HIS A 389 27.61 -17.02 14.07
N ARG A 390 27.23 -15.90 14.72
CA ARG A 390 27.56 -14.51 14.35
C ARG A 390 27.13 -14.17 12.92
N LEU A 391 25.89 -14.53 12.58
CA LEU A 391 25.29 -14.29 11.27
C LEU A 391 24.35 -13.10 11.33
N TRP A 392 24.23 -12.36 10.22
CA TRP A 392 23.21 -11.36 10.05
C TRP A 392 21.84 -12.02 9.88
N MET A 393 20.85 -11.62 10.67
CA MET A 393 19.47 -12.04 10.53
C MET A 393 18.69 -10.98 9.77
N HIS A 394 18.30 -11.27 8.54
CA HIS A 394 17.35 -10.48 7.77
C HIS A 394 15.96 -11.13 7.85
N VAL A 395 14.91 -10.36 8.14
CA VAL A 395 13.53 -10.84 8.14
C VAL A 395 12.79 -10.25 6.96
N ASP A 396 12.43 -11.11 5.99
CA ASP A 396 11.48 -10.75 4.94
C ASP A 396 10.06 -10.78 5.50
N ALA A 397 9.62 -9.65 6.03
CA ALA A 397 8.27 -9.39 6.49
C ALA A 397 7.47 -8.57 5.46
N ALA A 398 7.85 -8.66 4.18
CA ALA A 398 7.19 -7.92 3.10
C ALA A 398 5.67 -8.16 3.09
N TRP A 399 5.23 -9.40 3.34
CA TRP A 399 3.82 -9.74 3.42
C TRP A 399 3.29 -9.64 4.86
N GLY A 400 3.94 -10.29 5.82
CA GLY A 400 3.44 -10.38 7.19
C GLY A 400 3.70 -9.17 8.08
N GLY A 401 4.57 -8.23 7.70
CA GLY A 401 4.94 -7.09 8.54
C GLY A 401 3.76 -6.22 8.98
N GLY A 402 2.74 -6.08 8.12
CA GLY A 402 1.52 -5.37 8.50
C GLY A 402 0.79 -5.97 9.70
N LEU A 403 0.98 -7.27 9.97
CA LEU A 403 0.34 -7.96 11.09
C LEU A 403 0.83 -7.45 12.46
N LEU A 404 1.99 -6.80 12.51
CA LEU A 404 2.49 -6.11 13.71
C LEU A 404 1.53 -5.03 14.24
N LEU A 405 0.66 -4.49 13.38
CA LEU A 405 -0.35 -3.51 13.76
C LEU A 405 -1.55 -4.14 14.50
N SER A 406 -1.72 -5.46 14.47
CA SER A 406 -2.81 -6.16 15.13
C SER A 406 -2.37 -6.70 16.49
N ARG A 407 -2.94 -6.19 17.57
CA ARG A 407 -2.71 -6.70 18.94
C ARG A 407 -3.08 -8.18 19.09
N ASN A 408 -4.05 -8.66 18.28
CA ASN A 408 -4.48 -10.05 18.33
C ASN A 408 -3.49 -11.00 17.65
N HIS A 409 -2.70 -10.53 16.69
CA HIS A 409 -1.93 -11.39 15.80
C HIS A 409 -0.42 -11.05 15.73
N ALA A 410 0.02 -9.92 16.28
CA ALA A 410 1.43 -9.49 16.27
C ALA A 410 2.39 -10.54 16.89
N HIS A 411 1.90 -11.37 17.84
CA HIS A 411 2.67 -12.44 18.45
C HIS A 411 3.26 -13.45 17.45
N LYS A 412 2.68 -13.56 16.24
CA LYS A 412 3.19 -14.42 15.15
C LYS A 412 4.55 -13.96 14.61
N LEU A 413 4.91 -12.69 14.83
CA LEU A 413 6.21 -12.12 14.48
C LEU A 413 7.12 -11.94 15.69
N SER A 414 6.82 -12.59 16.84
CA SER A 414 7.67 -12.55 18.04
C SER A 414 9.08 -13.02 17.70
N GLY A 415 10.09 -12.24 18.09
CA GLY A 415 11.49 -12.42 17.70
C GLY A 415 11.96 -11.51 16.56
N ILE A 416 11.04 -10.77 15.89
CA ILE A 416 11.41 -9.83 14.83
C ILE A 416 12.29 -8.67 15.36
N GLU A 417 12.12 -8.29 16.62
CA GLU A 417 12.91 -7.27 17.31
C GLU A 417 14.40 -7.64 17.43
N ARG A 418 14.73 -8.95 17.30
CA ARG A 418 16.11 -9.45 17.29
C ARG A 418 16.77 -9.41 15.93
N ALA A 419 16.02 -9.16 14.86
CA ALA A 419 16.57 -9.06 13.51
C ALA A 419 17.57 -7.91 13.38
N ASN A 420 18.54 -8.06 12.48
CA ASN A 420 19.45 -6.98 12.09
C ASN A 420 18.84 -6.09 11.00
N SER A 421 17.96 -6.66 10.16
CA SER A 421 17.22 -5.92 9.14
C SER A 421 15.86 -6.54 8.87
N VAL A 422 14.89 -5.70 8.48
CA VAL A 422 13.52 -6.10 8.17
C VAL A 422 13.04 -5.44 6.89
N THR A 423 12.50 -6.22 5.97
CA THR A 423 11.71 -5.71 4.83
C THR A 423 10.24 -5.69 5.23
N TRP A 424 9.58 -4.54 5.05
CA TRP A 424 8.14 -4.38 5.31
C TRP A 424 7.46 -3.62 4.16
N ASN A 425 6.40 -4.23 3.55
CA ASN A 425 5.68 -3.63 2.43
C ASN A 425 4.28 -3.14 2.83
N PRO A 426 4.10 -1.86 3.16
CA PRO A 426 2.78 -1.27 3.39
C PRO A 426 1.80 -1.43 2.21
N HIS A 427 2.30 -1.54 0.98
CA HIS A 427 1.47 -1.76 -0.21
C HIS A 427 0.88 -3.18 -0.33
N LYS A 428 1.18 -4.09 0.62
CA LYS A 428 0.56 -5.42 0.71
C LYS A 428 -0.58 -5.40 1.73
N LEU A 429 -0.39 -5.97 2.92
CA LEU A 429 -1.44 -6.16 3.92
C LEU A 429 -2.11 -4.85 4.38
N MET A 430 -1.38 -3.74 4.43
CA MET A 430 -1.94 -2.44 4.84
C MET A 430 -2.77 -1.78 3.73
N GLY A 431 -2.71 -2.27 2.49
CA GLY A 431 -3.51 -1.79 1.37
C GLY A 431 -3.11 -0.39 0.85
N VAL A 432 -1.87 0.03 1.10
CA VAL A 432 -1.33 1.27 0.52
C VAL A 432 -1.17 1.08 -1.00
N PRO A 433 -1.52 2.07 -1.84
CA PRO A 433 -1.29 1.96 -3.28
C PRO A 433 0.16 1.63 -3.64
N LEU A 434 0.35 0.77 -4.65
CA LEU A 434 1.67 0.40 -5.18
C LEU A 434 2.40 1.65 -5.71
N GLN A 435 3.70 1.79 -5.42
CA GLN A 435 4.45 0.93 -4.51
C GLN A 435 4.74 1.66 -3.19
N CYS A 436 4.93 0.91 -2.11
CA CYS A 436 5.37 1.44 -0.81
C CYS A 436 6.04 0.29 -0.05
N SER A 437 7.36 0.33 0.07
CA SER A 437 8.18 -0.71 0.70
C SER A 437 9.30 -0.06 1.51
N ALA A 438 9.56 -0.55 2.71
CA ALA A 438 10.64 -0.08 3.55
C ALA A 438 11.66 -1.18 3.82
N ILE A 439 12.93 -0.81 3.83
CA ILE A 439 14.01 -1.55 4.47
C ILE A 439 14.38 -0.86 5.78
N LEU A 440 14.36 -1.61 6.86
CA LEU A 440 14.64 -1.16 8.21
C LEU A 440 15.88 -1.90 8.71
N ILE A 441 16.84 -1.18 9.28
CA ILE A 441 18.13 -1.68 9.76
C ILE A 441 18.26 -1.32 11.24
N ARG A 442 18.69 -2.27 12.08
CA ARG A 442 18.84 -2.03 13.54
C ARG A 442 20.11 -1.25 13.90
N GLU A 443 20.93 -0.88 12.94
CA GLU A 443 22.17 -0.13 13.16
C GLU A 443 22.15 1.18 12.39
N LYS A 444 22.17 2.31 13.12
CA LYS A 444 22.13 3.67 12.57
C LYS A 444 23.38 3.98 11.76
N GLY A 445 23.21 4.64 10.61
CA GLY A 445 24.29 5.09 9.72
C GLY A 445 24.87 3.98 8.83
N LEU A 446 24.44 2.74 8.99
CA LEU A 446 24.99 1.62 8.22
C LEU A 446 24.55 1.66 6.73
N LEU A 447 23.34 2.13 6.44
CA LEU A 447 22.88 2.34 5.06
C LEU A 447 23.76 3.37 4.34
N GLU A 448 24.03 4.48 4.98
CA GLU A 448 24.90 5.52 4.44
C GLU A 448 26.32 5.01 4.25
N ALA A 449 26.93 4.41 5.27
CA ALA A 449 28.26 3.85 5.17
C ALA A 449 28.40 2.86 4.00
N CYS A 450 27.38 2.04 3.79
CA CYS A 450 27.33 1.08 2.69
C CYS A 450 27.23 1.73 1.33
N ASN A 451 26.34 2.71 1.15
CA ASN A 451 25.95 3.21 -0.17
C ASN A 451 26.59 4.54 -0.56
N GLN A 452 26.98 5.39 0.40
CA GLN A 452 27.47 6.75 0.14
C GLN A 452 28.63 6.81 -0.87
N MET A 453 28.55 7.74 -1.80
CA MET A 453 29.63 8.10 -2.74
C MET A 453 30.08 9.54 -2.56
N ARG A 454 29.42 10.32 -1.68
CA ARG A 454 29.73 11.72 -1.35
C ARG A 454 29.88 12.61 -2.58
N ALA A 455 28.91 12.54 -3.49
CA ALA A 455 28.89 13.37 -4.69
C ALA A 455 28.78 14.86 -4.29
N GLY A 456 29.90 15.60 -4.39
CA GLY A 456 29.99 16.97 -3.88
C GLY A 456 29.06 17.98 -4.55
N TYR A 457 28.45 17.66 -5.70
CA TYR A 457 27.44 18.49 -6.37
C TYR A 457 26.02 18.25 -5.85
N LEU A 458 25.79 17.24 -4.99
CA LEU A 458 24.48 16.93 -4.40
C LEU A 458 24.50 17.04 -2.86
N PHE A 459 25.57 16.58 -2.22
CA PHE A 459 25.65 16.39 -0.77
C PHE A 459 26.71 17.32 -0.16
N GLN A 460 26.53 18.63 -0.37
CA GLN A 460 27.40 19.64 0.23
C GLN A 460 27.18 19.70 1.75
N PRO A 461 28.24 19.69 2.56
CA PRO A 461 28.11 19.74 4.03
C PRO A 461 27.79 21.14 4.57
N ASP A 462 27.95 22.18 3.76
CA ASP A 462 27.78 23.59 4.10
C ASP A 462 26.38 24.15 3.75
N LYS A 463 25.41 23.27 3.50
CA LYS A 463 24.01 23.68 3.29
C LYS A 463 23.41 24.33 4.55
N PRO A 464 22.45 25.28 4.40
CA PRO A 464 21.86 26.05 5.51
C PRO A 464 20.87 25.25 6.39
N TYR A 465 20.88 23.92 6.31
CA TYR A 465 20.01 23.01 7.06
C TYR A 465 20.75 21.75 7.49
N ASN A 466 20.12 20.93 8.35
CA ASN A 466 20.72 19.67 8.78
C ASN A 466 20.75 18.66 7.62
N VAL A 467 21.95 18.36 7.12
CA VAL A 467 22.19 17.45 5.97
C VAL A 467 21.88 15.99 6.25
N ASP A 468 21.58 15.58 7.50
CA ASP A 468 21.08 14.23 7.82
C ASP A 468 19.75 13.92 7.11
N PHE A 469 19.03 14.96 6.65
CA PHE A 469 17.82 14.82 5.84
C PHE A 469 18.10 14.65 4.34
N ASP A 470 19.35 14.74 3.89
CA ASP A 470 19.77 14.43 2.53
C ASP A 470 19.98 12.92 2.37
N THR A 471 18.88 12.20 2.20
CA THR A 471 18.84 10.74 2.29
C THR A 471 19.30 10.02 1.02
N GLY A 472 19.65 10.74 -0.06
CA GLY A 472 20.05 10.16 -1.33
C GLY A 472 21.31 9.30 -1.26
N ASP A 473 22.28 9.64 -0.42
CA ASP A 473 23.51 8.84 -0.23
C ASP A 473 23.28 7.52 0.54
N LYS A 474 22.08 7.34 1.14
CA LYS A 474 21.65 6.06 1.74
C LYS A 474 21.12 5.07 0.70
N THR A 475 20.89 5.48 -0.54
CA THR A 475 20.19 4.71 -1.56
C THR A 475 21.10 4.28 -2.71
N ILE A 476 20.70 3.16 -3.37
CA ILE A 476 21.37 2.65 -4.57
C ILE A 476 21.06 3.55 -5.77
N GLN A 477 19.81 4.05 -5.86
CA GLN A 477 19.36 4.95 -6.93
C GLN A 477 19.42 6.42 -6.50
N CYS A 478 19.68 7.31 -7.45
CA CYS A 478 19.60 8.75 -7.21
C CYS A 478 18.15 9.23 -7.21
N GLY A 479 17.37 8.89 -8.24
CA GLY A 479 15.96 9.25 -8.33
C GLY A 479 15.12 8.49 -7.30
N ARG A 480 14.38 9.23 -6.43
CA ARG A 480 13.52 8.66 -5.40
C ARG A 480 12.11 9.20 -5.49
N HIS A 481 11.16 8.32 -5.83
CA HIS A 481 9.74 8.66 -5.84
C HIS A 481 9.19 8.87 -4.42
N VAL A 482 8.18 9.72 -4.28
CA VAL A 482 7.56 10.03 -2.97
C VAL A 482 6.53 8.95 -2.60
N ASP A 483 7.01 7.75 -2.28
CA ASP A 483 6.13 6.62 -1.90
C ASP A 483 5.57 6.74 -0.46
N ILE A 484 6.14 7.63 0.34
CA ILE A 484 5.81 7.77 1.76
C ILE A 484 4.54 8.59 2.00
N PHE A 485 4.20 9.55 1.14
CA PHE A 485 3.12 10.50 1.41
C PHE A 485 1.75 9.82 1.49
N LYS A 486 1.45 8.90 0.57
CA LYS A 486 0.22 8.10 0.59
C LYS A 486 0.10 7.27 1.88
N LEU A 487 1.18 6.66 2.36
CA LEU A 487 1.20 5.94 3.64
C LEU A 487 0.96 6.90 4.81
N TRP A 488 1.65 8.03 4.84
CA TRP A 488 1.48 9.05 5.87
C TRP A 488 0.02 9.55 5.93
N LEU A 489 -0.56 9.86 4.77
CA LEU A 489 -1.93 10.34 4.67
C LEU A 489 -2.95 9.27 5.12
N MET A 490 -2.77 8.02 4.70
CA MET A 490 -3.59 6.90 5.15
C MET A 490 -3.44 6.67 6.66
N TRP A 491 -2.22 6.82 7.20
CA TRP A 491 -2.02 6.69 8.65
C TRP A 491 -2.71 7.81 9.43
N LYS A 492 -2.67 9.04 8.91
CA LYS A 492 -3.42 10.17 9.49
C LYS A 492 -4.94 9.93 9.45
N ALA A 493 -5.44 9.33 8.38
CA ALA A 493 -6.87 9.07 8.21
C ALA A 493 -7.39 7.88 9.05
N LYS A 494 -6.62 6.80 9.14
CA LYS A 494 -7.05 5.55 9.80
C LYS A 494 -6.52 5.39 11.23
N GLY A 495 -5.35 5.96 11.50
CA GLY A 495 -4.57 5.65 12.69
C GLY A 495 -4.14 4.17 12.73
N THR A 496 -3.36 3.79 13.74
CA THR A 496 -2.96 2.38 13.96
C THR A 496 -4.19 1.48 14.19
N ARG A 497 -5.23 1.99 14.88
CA ARG A 497 -6.45 1.23 15.16
C ARG A 497 -7.27 0.92 13.91
N GLY A 498 -7.30 1.82 12.93
CA GLY A 498 -7.99 1.58 11.66
C GLY A 498 -7.29 0.50 10.83
N PHE A 499 -5.96 0.49 10.79
CA PHE A 499 -5.20 -0.60 10.18
C PHE A 499 -5.40 -1.93 10.92
N GLU A 500 -5.38 -1.93 12.27
CA GLU A 500 -5.67 -3.11 13.07
C GLU A 500 -7.04 -3.71 12.73
N ALA A 501 -8.08 -2.88 12.68
CA ALA A 501 -9.44 -3.34 12.36
C ALA A 501 -9.51 -3.94 10.94
N GLN A 502 -8.85 -3.32 9.96
CA GLN A 502 -8.76 -3.82 8.59
C GLN A 502 -8.06 -5.19 8.54
N ILE A 503 -6.94 -5.35 9.22
CA ILE A 503 -6.15 -6.59 9.25
C ILE A 503 -6.92 -7.71 9.97
N ASN A 504 -7.52 -7.42 11.12
CA ASN A 504 -8.32 -8.39 11.86
C ASN A 504 -9.46 -8.93 11.00
N ARG A 505 -10.11 -8.06 10.22
CA ARG A 505 -11.16 -8.47 9.28
C ARG A 505 -10.64 -9.42 8.18
N TYR A 506 -9.42 -9.21 7.67
CA TYR A 506 -8.84 -10.16 6.70
C TYR A 506 -8.60 -11.53 7.33
N MET A 507 -8.12 -11.58 8.57
CA MET A 507 -7.96 -12.81 9.33
C MET A 507 -9.30 -13.52 9.58
N GLU A 508 -10.33 -12.77 9.92
CA GLU A 508 -11.69 -13.29 10.10
C GLU A 508 -12.25 -13.87 8.79
N LEU A 509 -12.04 -13.19 7.66
CA LEU A 509 -12.47 -13.70 6.34
C LEU A 509 -11.71 -14.99 5.95
N ALA A 510 -10.42 -15.08 6.25
CA ALA A 510 -9.65 -16.30 6.01
C ALA A 510 -10.16 -17.48 6.85
N THR A 511 -10.45 -17.24 8.13
CA THR A 511 -11.04 -18.24 9.02
C THR A 511 -12.47 -18.63 8.57
N TYR A 512 -13.27 -17.68 8.13
CA TYR A 512 -14.61 -17.92 7.58
C TYR A 512 -14.53 -18.83 6.34
N PHE A 513 -13.67 -18.49 5.38
CA PHE A 513 -13.47 -19.27 4.15
C PHE A 513 -13.02 -20.70 4.45
N TYR A 514 -12.01 -20.86 5.33
CA TYR A 514 -11.57 -22.17 5.81
C TYR A 514 -12.73 -23.01 6.36
N LYS A 515 -13.56 -22.43 7.23
CA LYS A 515 -14.69 -23.14 7.86
C LYS A 515 -15.75 -23.59 6.84
N ILE A 516 -15.98 -22.81 5.79
CA ILE A 516 -16.92 -23.18 4.72
C ILE A 516 -16.33 -24.31 3.87
N LEU A 517 -15.08 -24.17 3.41
CA LEU A 517 -14.45 -25.20 2.59
C LEU A 517 -14.41 -26.56 3.30
N LYS A 518 -14.16 -26.57 4.60
CA LYS A 518 -14.13 -27.79 5.41
C LYS A 518 -15.47 -28.55 5.43
N LYS A 519 -16.58 -27.88 5.15
CA LYS A 519 -17.93 -28.47 5.11
C LYS A 519 -18.34 -28.96 3.72
N LYS A 520 -17.56 -28.63 2.68
CA LYS A 520 -17.89 -28.95 1.28
C LYS A 520 -17.06 -30.13 0.78
N ASP A 521 -17.71 -31.21 0.35
CA ASP A 521 -17.07 -32.45 -0.10
C ASP A 521 -16.24 -32.32 -1.38
N ASN A 522 -16.50 -31.27 -2.18
CA ASN A 522 -15.79 -31.01 -3.43
C ASN A 522 -14.47 -30.22 -3.23
N PHE A 523 -14.20 -29.76 -2.02
CA PHE A 523 -13.02 -28.99 -1.69
C PHE A 523 -12.14 -29.75 -0.71
N LYS A 524 -10.84 -29.62 -0.86
CA LYS A 524 -9.87 -30.17 0.07
C LYS A 524 -8.81 -29.11 0.36
N LEU A 525 -8.64 -28.80 1.63
CA LEU A 525 -7.59 -27.90 2.10
C LEU A 525 -6.21 -28.52 1.91
N VAL A 526 -5.21 -27.71 1.58
CA VAL A 526 -3.81 -28.14 1.52
C VAL A 526 -3.32 -28.51 2.92
N PHE A 527 -3.77 -27.74 3.93
CA PHE A 527 -3.53 -28.02 5.34
C PHE A 527 -4.87 -28.16 6.06
N ASP A 528 -5.09 -29.29 6.75
CA ASP A 528 -6.31 -29.50 7.56
C ASP A 528 -6.17 -28.83 8.96
N ALA A 529 -5.86 -27.55 8.95
CA ALA A 529 -5.78 -26.73 10.15
C ALA A 529 -6.16 -25.28 9.81
N GLU A 530 -6.56 -24.52 10.82
CA GLU A 530 -6.87 -23.09 10.60
C GLU A 530 -5.72 -22.34 9.92
N PRO A 531 -6.04 -21.40 9.04
CA PRO A 531 -5.03 -20.58 8.37
C PRO A 531 -4.18 -19.83 9.39
N GLU A 532 -2.88 -19.88 9.23
CA GLU A 532 -1.98 -19.11 10.08
C GLU A 532 -2.03 -17.62 9.74
N PHE A 533 -2.36 -17.32 8.49
CA PHE A 533 -2.45 -15.96 7.97
C PHE A 533 -3.65 -15.81 7.03
N THR A 534 -3.63 -14.82 6.16
CA THR A 534 -4.72 -14.53 5.24
C THR A 534 -4.67 -15.33 3.93
N ASN A 535 -3.73 -16.28 3.81
CA ASN A 535 -3.63 -17.20 2.70
C ASN A 535 -4.40 -18.50 3.03
N VAL A 536 -5.28 -18.93 2.14
CA VAL A 536 -5.98 -20.22 2.23
C VAL A 536 -5.74 -21.00 0.95
N CYS A 537 -5.07 -22.14 1.06
CA CYS A 537 -4.70 -22.98 -0.07
C CYS A 537 -5.59 -24.23 -0.11
N PHE A 538 -6.14 -24.57 -1.30
CA PHE A 538 -7.09 -25.67 -1.44
C PHE A 538 -7.15 -26.23 -2.86
N TRP A 539 -7.62 -27.47 -2.99
CA TRP A 539 -8.00 -28.09 -4.25
C TRP A 539 -9.52 -28.12 -4.38
N TYR A 540 -10.00 -28.02 -5.62
CA TYR A 540 -11.36 -28.36 -6.01
C TYR A 540 -11.36 -29.67 -6.78
N PHE A 541 -12.24 -30.59 -6.40
CA PHE A 541 -12.40 -31.90 -7.02
C PHE A 541 -13.74 -31.96 -7.78
N PRO A 542 -13.74 -31.88 -9.12
CA PRO A 542 -14.93 -32.16 -9.91
C PRO A 542 -15.52 -33.54 -9.60
N PRO A 543 -16.86 -33.73 -9.77
CA PRO A 543 -17.52 -35.00 -9.46
C PRO A 543 -16.90 -36.23 -10.12
N ARG A 544 -16.39 -36.06 -11.36
CA ARG A 544 -15.71 -37.16 -12.07
C ARG A 544 -14.42 -37.63 -11.39
N LEU A 545 -13.63 -36.70 -10.83
CA LEU A 545 -12.36 -37.03 -10.18
C LEU A 545 -12.53 -37.77 -8.85
N LYS A 546 -13.71 -37.65 -8.22
CA LYS A 546 -14.03 -38.43 -7.01
C LYS A 546 -14.10 -39.92 -7.27
N ARG A 547 -14.41 -40.34 -8.52
CA ARG A 547 -14.51 -41.74 -8.94
C ARG A 547 -13.14 -42.38 -9.24
N ILE A 548 -12.11 -41.57 -9.46
CA ILE A 548 -10.76 -42.05 -9.77
C ILE A 548 -10.04 -42.31 -8.43
N PRO A 549 -9.46 -43.49 -8.24
CA PRO A 549 -8.68 -43.82 -7.05
C PRO A 549 -7.52 -42.84 -6.82
N LYS A 550 -7.14 -42.65 -5.57
CA LYS A 550 -5.96 -41.86 -5.23
C LYS A 550 -4.72 -42.44 -5.91
N GLY A 551 -3.95 -41.63 -6.61
CA GLY A 551 -2.75 -42.06 -7.31
C GLY A 551 -2.35 -41.08 -8.41
N PHE A 552 -1.30 -41.41 -9.12
CA PHE A 552 -0.69 -40.57 -10.15
C PHE A 552 -1.67 -40.11 -11.25
N GLU A 553 -2.54 -40.97 -11.73
CA GLU A 553 -3.54 -40.64 -12.75
C GLU A 553 -4.50 -39.51 -12.28
N ARG A 554 -5.02 -39.65 -11.06
CA ARG A 554 -5.89 -38.63 -10.49
C ARG A 554 -5.16 -37.30 -10.27
N ASP A 555 -3.91 -37.36 -9.85
CA ASP A 555 -3.12 -36.15 -9.59
C ASP A 555 -2.75 -35.43 -10.91
N GLN A 556 -2.51 -36.16 -12.00
CA GLN A 556 -2.36 -35.59 -13.34
C GLN A 556 -3.62 -34.90 -13.85
N GLU A 557 -4.79 -35.46 -13.57
CA GLU A 557 -6.05 -34.79 -13.93
C GLU A 557 -6.31 -33.58 -13.02
N LEU A 558 -6.07 -33.71 -11.71
CA LEU A 558 -6.23 -32.61 -10.75
C LEU A 558 -5.32 -31.42 -11.07
N GLN A 559 -4.11 -31.67 -11.59
CA GLN A 559 -3.16 -30.64 -12.05
C GLN A 559 -3.78 -29.67 -13.06
N LYS A 560 -4.76 -30.12 -13.86
CA LYS A 560 -5.39 -29.36 -14.95
C LYS A 560 -6.59 -28.53 -14.48
N ILE A 561 -7.15 -28.80 -13.30
CA ILE A 561 -8.43 -28.23 -12.85
C ILE A 561 -8.31 -26.74 -12.53
N ALA A 562 -7.39 -26.37 -11.63
CA ALA A 562 -7.24 -24.98 -11.23
C ALA A 562 -6.88 -24.03 -12.40
N PRO A 563 -5.94 -24.40 -13.31
CA PRO A 563 -5.67 -23.59 -14.52
C PRO A 563 -6.90 -23.36 -15.39
N LYS A 564 -7.71 -24.41 -15.65
CA LYS A 564 -8.90 -24.31 -16.50
C LYS A 564 -9.98 -23.41 -15.90
N ILE A 565 -10.28 -23.62 -14.61
CA ILE A 565 -11.25 -22.78 -13.90
C ILE A 565 -10.80 -21.32 -13.91
N LYS A 566 -9.51 -21.05 -13.65
CA LYS A 566 -9.00 -19.70 -13.69
C LYS A 566 -9.07 -19.07 -15.07
N ALA A 567 -8.77 -19.82 -16.14
CA ALA A 567 -8.86 -19.31 -17.51
C ALA A 567 -10.30 -18.85 -17.81
N GLN A 568 -11.29 -19.69 -17.56
CA GLN A 568 -12.70 -19.36 -17.75
C GLN A 568 -13.14 -18.15 -16.89
N MET A 569 -12.71 -18.11 -15.64
CA MET A 569 -13.00 -17.01 -14.71
C MET A 569 -12.45 -15.67 -15.23
N VAL A 570 -11.26 -15.68 -15.84
CA VAL A 570 -10.62 -14.51 -16.45
C VAL A 570 -11.34 -14.09 -17.73
N GLU A 571 -11.67 -15.04 -18.62
CA GLU A 571 -12.39 -14.81 -19.87
C GLU A 571 -13.79 -14.22 -19.62
N GLU A 572 -14.52 -14.75 -18.64
CA GLU A 572 -15.82 -14.23 -18.25
C GLU A 572 -15.74 -12.93 -17.43
N GLY A 573 -14.58 -12.65 -16.81
CA GLY A 573 -14.34 -11.46 -15.97
C GLY A 573 -15.09 -11.48 -14.64
N THR A 574 -15.42 -12.66 -14.10
CA THR A 574 -16.32 -12.81 -12.96
C THR A 574 -15.61 -12.69 -11.61
N ALA A 575 -14.40 -13.26 -11.50
CA ALA A 575 -13.54 -13.23 -10.33
C ALA A 575 -12.07 -13.44 -10.74
N MET A 576 -11.14 -13.29 -9.82
CA MET A 576 -9.74 -13.59 -10.07
C MET A 576 -9.07 -14.18 -8.84
N ILE A 577 -8.58 -15.42 -8.97
CA ILE A 577 -7.87 -16.15 -7.92
C ILE A 577 -6.56 -16.73 -8.49
N SER A 578 -5.55 -16.91 -7.65
CA SER A 578 -4.27 -17.49 -8.04
C SER A 578 -4.26 -19.01 -7.86
N PHE A 579 -3.44 -19.71 -8.65
CA PHE A 579 -3.08 -21.11 -8.46
C PHE A 579 -1.59 -21.33 -8.71
N GLN A 580 -1.04 -22.38 -8.13
CA GLN A 580 0.34 -22.83 -8.38
C GLN A 580 0.56 -24.26 -7.87
N PRO A 581 1.59 -24.99 -8.34
CA PRO A 581 2.13 -26.14 -7.66
C PRO A 581 3.05 -25.70 -6.51
N CYS A 582 3.38 -26.60 -5.59
CA CYS A 582 4.40 -26.38 -4.58
C CYS A 582 4.97 -27.70 -4.08
N GLY A 583 6.27 -27.91 -4.25
CA GLY A 583 6.93 -29.18 -3.94
C GLY A 583 6.30 -30.33 -4.73
N ASP A 584 5.84 -31.35 -4.02
CA ASP A 584 5.14 -32.53 -4.56
C ASP A 584 3.63 -32.31 -4.82
N LYS A 585 3.12 -31.13 -4.45
CA LYS A 585 1.69 -30.80 -4.57
C LYS A 585 1.38 -30.29 -5.98
N VAL A 586 0.43 -30.95 -6.65
CA VAL A 586 -0.12 -30.48 -7.93
C VAL A 586 -0.82 -29.13 -7.76
N ASN A 587 -1.11 -28.43 -8.86
CA ASN A 587 -1.77 -27.13 -8.85
C ASN A 587 -2.94 -27.08 -7.86
N PHE A 588 -2.87 -26.14 -6.93
CA PHE A 588 -3.92 -25.80 -5.98
C PHE A 588 -4.23 -24.30 -6.06
N PHE A 589 -5.44 -23.94 -5.69
CA PHE A 589 -5.82 -22.54 -5.56
C PHE A 589 -5.19 -21.90 -4.32
N ARG A 590 -4.75 -20.66 -4.45
CA ARG A 590 -4.33 -19.80 -3.35
C ARG A 590 -5.26 -18.60 -3.27
N MET A 591 -6.15 -18.63 -2.30
CA MET A 591 -6.98 -17.49 -1.91
C MET A 591 -6.19 -16.57 -1.00
N VAL A 592 -6.25 -15.26 -1.25
CA VAL A 592 -5.57 -14.25 -0.42
C VAL A 592 -6.54 -13.15 -0.03
N PHE A 593 -6.60 -12.85 1.27
CA PHE A 593 -7.40 -11.74 1.80
C PHE A 593 -6.49 -10.54 2.07
N SER A 594 -6.52 -9.58 1.15
CA SER A 594 -5.77 -8.31 1.23
C SER A 594 -6.58 -7.11 0.74
N ASN A 595 -7.79 -7.36 0.20
CA ASN A 595 -8.63 -6.33 -0.37
C ASN A 595 -9.66 -5.80 0.65
N PRO A 596 -9.64 -4.51 1.02
CA PRO A 596 -10.57 -3.96 2.00
C PRO A 596 -12.03 -3.93 1.52
N ALA A 597 -12.28 -4.07 0.22
CA ALA A 597 -13.63 -4.10 -0.34
C ALA A 597 -14.31 -5.46 -0.19
N THR A 598 -13.55 -6.56 -0.05
CA THR A 598 -14.09 -7.92 0.05
C THR A 598 -15.01 -8.11 1.26
N ARG A 599 -16.14 -8.77 1.04
CA ARG A 599 -17.14 -9.16 2.04
C ARG A 599 -17.36 -10.68 2.03
N GLN A 600 -18.08 -11.22 3.03
CA GLN A 600 -18.42 -12.63 3.08
C GLN A 600 -19.19 -13.08 1.82
N ALA A 601 -20.12 -12.26 1.33
CA ALA A 601 -20.88 -12.57 0.10
C ALA A 601 -19.97 -12.73 -1.14
N ASP A 602 -18.83 -12.02 -1.20
CA ASP A 602 -17.87 -12.19 -2.30
C ASP A 602 -17.09 -13.50 -2.18
N VAL A 603 -16.85 -13.94 -0.94
CA VAL A 603 -16.23 -15.23 -0.62
C VAL A 603 -17.17 -16.38 -1.00
N ASP A 604 -18.45 -16.28 -0.64
CA ASP A 604 -19.49 -17.25 -0.99
C ASP A 604 -19.62 -17.35 -2.52
N TYR A 605 -19.70 -16.19 -3.19
CA TYR A 605 -19.74 -16.13 -4.66
C TYR A 605 -18.53 -16.85 -5.30
N LEU A 606 -17.31 -16.67 -4.77
CA LEU A 606 -16.13 -17.34 -5.32
C LEU A 606 -16.26 -18.86 -5.24
N ILE A 607 -16.79 -19.39 -4.15
CA ILE A 607 -16.98 -20.82 -3.97
C ILE A 607 -17.99 -21.36 -5.00
N ASP A 608 -19.15 -20.69 -5.13
CA ASP A 608 -20.19 -21.07 -6.08
C ASP A 608 -19.68 -20.96 -7.53
N GLU A 609 -18.87 -19.96 -7.80
CA GLU A 609 -18.26 -19.76 -9.13
C GLU A 609 -17.24 -20.83 -9.49
N ILE A 610 -16.40 -21.26 -8.54
CA ILE A 610 -15.49 -22.40 -8.74
C ILE A 610 -16.29 -23.70 -8.99
N GLU A 611 -17.39 -23.93 -8.26
CA GLU A 611 -18.28 -25.07 -8.46
C GLU A 611 -18.96 -25.00 -9.84
N ARG A 612 -19.46 -23.82 -10.24
CA ARG A 612 -20.09 -23.60 -11.55
C ARG A 612 -19.16 -23.93 -12.71
N LEU A 613 -17.94 -23.34 -12.67
CA LEU A 613 -16.94 -23.52 -13.75
C LEU A 613 -16.28 -24.90 -13.74
N GLY A 614 -16.22 -25.53 -12.58
CA GLY A 614 -15.50 -26.79 -12.42
C GLY A 614 -16.33 -28.06 -12.50
N LYS A 615 -17.69 -27.99 -12.48
CA LYS A 615 -18.57 -29.17 -12.34
C LYS A 615 -18.41 -30.21 -13.46
N ASP A 616 -18.12 -29.75 -14.68
CA ASP A 616 -18.06 -30.59 -15.88
C ASP A 616 -16.60 -30.88 -16.32
N LEU A 617 -15.59 -30.42 -15.58
CA LEU A 617 -14.16 -30.60 -15.86
C LEU A 617 -13.62 -31.99 -15.51
#